data_229f7599334434eed3c4106890f38dae
#
_entry.id   229f7599334434eed3c4106890f38dae
#
_cell.length_a   1.000
_cell.length_b   1.000
_cell.length_c   1.000
_cell.angle_alpha   90.00
_cell.angle_beta   90.00
_cell.angle_gamma   90.00
#
_symmetry.space_group_name_H-M   'P 1'
#
loop_
_entity.id
_entity.type
_entity.pdbx_description
1 polymer ?
#
loop_
_entity_poly.entity_id
_entity_poly.type
_entity_poly.pdbx_seq_one_letter_code
_entity_poly.pdbx_strand_id
1 'polypeptide(L)'
;MIELKEVLKEIVSPIVSQPEKVIIIEEASGRDVLLKLNVAPEDMGKVIGRHGKIAKAIRTVMKAAATAANLHVRVDILDYDELNETTPASDEE
;
A
#
# COMPACT_ATOMS: atom_id res chain seq x y z
N MET A 1 -18.80 5.04 6.83
CA MET A 1 -17.67 4.29 7.39
C MET A 1 -16.52 4.28 6.41
N ILE A 2 -15.30 4.52 6.89
CA ILE A 2 -14.14 4.59 6.02
C ILE A 2 -13.60 3.19 5.76
N GLU A 3 -13.44 2.88 4.48
CA GLU A 3 -12.79 1.64 4.08
C GLU A 3 -11.37 1.97 3.66
N LEU A 4 -10.42 1.57 4.48
CA LEU A 4 -9.03 1.92 4.20
C LEU A 4 -8.53 1.32 2.89
N LYS A 5 -9.00 0.13 2.57
CA LYS A 5 -8.65 -0.51 1.31
C LYS A 5 -9.09 0.35 0.12
N GLU A 6 -10.30 0.90 0.20
CA GLU A 6 -10.81 1.74 -0.88
C GLU A 6 -10.05 3.05 -0.97
N VAL A 7 -9.70 3.62 0.17
CA VAL A 7 -8.92 4.85 0.17
C VAL A 7 -7.59 4.63 -0.52
N LEU A 8 -6.92 3.53 -0.19
CA LEU A 8 -5.63 3.23 -0.81
C LEU A 8 -5.78 3.02 -2.31
N LYS A 9 -6.83 2.32 -2.71
CA LYS A 9 -7.05 2.08 -4.13
C LYS A 9 -7.27 3.38 -4.89
N GLU A 10 -8.03 4.30 -4.29
CA GLU A 10 -8.29 5.58 -4.95
C GLU A 10 -7.06 6.45 -5.03
N ILE A 11 -6.15 6.33 -4.08
CA ILE A 11 -4.90 7.07 -4.14
C ILE A 11 -3.99 6.49 -5.22
N VAL A 12 -3.91 5.18 -5.32
CA VAL A 12 -2.97 4.52 -6.20
C VAL A 12 -3.42 4.51 -7.64
N SER A 13 -4.73 4.37 -7.88
CA SER A 13 -5.23 4.20 -9.24
C SER A 13 -4.83 5.33 -10.19
N PRO A 14 -4.87 6.60 -9.80
CA PRO A 14 -4.44 7.64 -10.73
C PRO A 14 -2.93 7.72 -10.91
N ILE A 15 -2.17 7.06 -10.06
CA ILE A 15 -0.70 7.11 -10.13
C ILE A 15 -0.17 6.09 -11.13
N VAL A 16 -0.82 4.93 -11.24
CA VAL A 16 -0.32 3.83 -12.04
C VAL A 16 -0.88 3.91 -13.46
N SER A 17 -0.18 3.25 -14.40
CA SER A 17 -0.65 3.20 -15.77
C SER A 17 -1.62 2.04 -16.00
N GLN A 18 -1.60 1.04 -15.13
CA GLN A 18 -2.47 -0.13 -15.26
C GLN A 18 -3.25 -0.34 -13.98
N PRO A 19 -4.27 0.50 -13.75
CA PRO A 19 -5.03 0.39 -12.51
C PRO A 19 -5.77 -0.94 -12.37
N GLU A 20 -6.04 -1.61 -13.48
CA GLU A 20 -6.71 -2.90 -13.42
C GLU A 20 -5.82 -3.97 -12.79
N LYS A 21 -4.52 -3.71 -12.68
CA LYS A 21 -3.59 -4.66 -12.08
C LYS A 21 -3.27 -4.35 -10.62
N VAL A 22 -3.90 -3.34 -10.07
CA VAL A 22 -3.72 -3.02 -8.66
C VAL A 22 -4.44 -4.07 -7.83
N ILE A 23 -3.69 -4.69 -6.93
CA ILE A 23 -4.24 -5.69 -6.01
C ILE A 23 -3.92 -5.24 -4.61
N ILE A 24 -4.95 -5.19 -3.76
CA ILE A 24 -4.77 -4.82 -2.37
C ILE A 24 -5.36 -5.94 -1.52
N ILE A 25 -4.52 -6.51 -0.68
CA ILE A 25 -4.93 -7.57 0.22
C ILE A 25 -5.00 -6.98 1.63
N GLU A 26 -6.15 -7.12 2.25
CA GLU A 26 -6.36 -6.56 3.57
C GLU A 26 -6.36 -7.67 4.61
N GLU A 27 -5.57 -7.48 5.67
CA GLU A 27 -5.57 -8.36 6.82
C GLU A 27 -5.82 -7.51 8.05
N ALA A 28 -6.93 -7.76 8.72
CA ALA A 28 -7.32 -6.95 9.86
C ALA A 28 -7.41 -7.82 11.11
N SER A 29 -6.97 -7.26 12.22
CA SER A 29 -7.04 -7.92 13.51
C SER A 29 -7.26 -6.86 14.57
N GLY A 30 -8.47 -6.85 15.18
CA GLY A 30 -8.79 -5.79 16.11
C GLY A 30 -8.78 -4.45 15.42
N ARG A 31 -7.96 -3.54 15.91
CA ARG A 31 -7.83 -2.21 15.31
C ARG A 31 -6.61 -2.10 14.41
N ASP A 32 -5.91 -3.21 14.19
CA ASP A 32 -4.74 -3.21 13.33
C ASP A 32 -5.12 -3.70 11.95
N VAL A 33 -4.72 -2.94 10.93
CA VAL A 33 -5.04 -3.25 9.55
C VAL A 33 -3.75 -3.28 8.76
N LEU A 34 -3.51 -4.37 8.06
CA LEU A 34 -2.37 -4.49 7.16
C LEU A 34 -2.90 -4.50 5.74
N LEU A 35 -2.40 -3.59 4.92
CA LEU A 35 -2.76 -3.53 3.52
C LEU A 35 -1.54 -3.85 2.70
N LYS A 36 -1.63 -4.91 1.92
CA LYS A 36 -0.54 -5.31 1.02
C LYS A 36 -0.91 -4.87 -0.38
N LEU A 37 -0.10 -3.99 -0.93
CA LEU A 37 -0.35 -3.39 -2.23
C LEU A 37 0.58 -3.98 -3.27
N ASN A 38 0.00 -4.42 -4.37
CA ASN A 38 0.77 -4.90 -5.51
C ASN A 38 0.27 -4.19 -6.76
N VAL A 39 1.19 -3.78 -7.60
CA VAL A 39 0.87 -3.12 -8.85
C VAL A 39 1.65 -3.80 -9.97
N ALA A 40 1.35 -3.44 -11.21
CA ALA A 40 2.11 -3.97 -12.33
C ALA A 40 3.59 -3.64 -12.16
N PRO A 41 4.49 -4.55 -12.58
CA PRO A 41 5.92 -4.29 -12.40
C PRO A 41 6.36 -2.95 -13.00
N GLU A 42 5.78 -2.56 -14.13
CA GLU A 42 6.13 -1.29 -14.75
C GLU A 42 5.75 -0.09 -13.90
N ASP A 43 4.81 -0.27 -12.98
CA ASP A 43 4.29 0.82 -12.18
C ASP A 43 4.94 0.92 -10.81
N MET A 44 5.80 -0.04 -10.45
CA MET A 44 6.42 -0.02 -9.14
C MET A 44 7.16 1.28 -8.86
N GLY A 45 7.90 1.75 -9.86
CA GLY A 45 8.64 2.98 -9.66
C GLY A 45 7.74 4.19 -9.42
N LYS A 46 6.52 4.12 -9.94
CA LYS A 46 5.58 5.23 -9.77
C LYS A 46 5.00 5.30 -8.37
N VAL A 47 4.78 4.13 -7.75
CA VAL A 47 4.21 4.13 -6.40
C VAL A 47 5.29 4.26 -5.34
N ILE A 48 6.53 3.96 -5.67
CA ILE A 48 7.62 4.15 -4.72
C ILE A 48 8.17 5.57 -4.82
N GLY A 49 8.41 6.01 -6.06
CA GLY A 49 8.93 7.35 -6.29
C GLY A 49 10.41 7.44 -5.99
N ARG A 50 10.97 8.60 -6.32
CA ARG A 50 12.39 8.83 -6.10
C ARG A 50 12.68 8.85 -4.61
N HIS A 51 13.63 8.04 -4.21
CA HIS A 51 14.03 7.93 -2.80
C HIS A 51 12.88 7.50 -1.91
N GLY A 52 11.88 6.82 -2.48
CA GLY A 52 10.75 6.33 -1.70
C GLY A 52 9.77 7.40 -1.28
N LYS A 53 9.81 8.57 -1.90
CA LYS A 53 8.99 9.69 -1.44
C LYS A 53 7.51 9.48 -1.68
N ILE A 54 7.15 8.83 -2.79
CA ILE A 54 5.73 8.57 -3.08
C ILE A 54 5.18 7.55 -2.08
N ALA A 55 5.94 6.48 -1.84
CA ALA A 55 5.52 5.48 -0.88
C ALA A 55 5.35 6.08 0.51
N LYS A 56 6.27 6.96 0.90
CA LYS A 56 6.14 7.63 2.19
C LYS A 56 4.90 8.48 2.26
N ALA A 57 4.61 9.20 1.18
CA ALA A 57 3.42 10.05 1.15
C ALA A 57 2.15 9.23 1.24
N ILE A 58 2.13 8.10 0.53
CA ILE A 58 0.98 7.21 0.60
C ILE A 58 0.77 6.71 2.02
N ARG A 59 1.84 6.29 2.67
CA ARG A 59 1.73 5.81 4.05
C ARG A 59 1.26 6.90 4.99
N THR A 60 1.71 8.12 4.78
CA THR A 60 1.30 9.23 5.62
C THR A 60 -0.20 9.51 5.49
N VAL A 61 -0.71 9.52 4.26
CA VAL A 61 -2.12 9.76 4.04
C VAL A 61 -2.95 8.62 4.62
N MET A 62 -2.49 7.38 4.43
CA MET A 62 -3.23 6.25 4.95
C MET A 62 -3.25 6.25 6.48
N LYS A 63 -2.15 6.67 7.08
CA LYS A 63 -2.11 6.77 8.54
C LYS A 63 -3.11 7.80 9.05
N ALA A 64 -3.22 8.92 8.34
CA ALA A 64 -4.19 9.94 8.72
C ALA A 64 -5.62 9.41 8.61
N ALA A 65 -5.90 8.69 7.53
CA ALA A 65 -7.22 8.10 7.34
C ALA A 65 -7.53 7.07 8.43
N ALA A 66 -6.55 6.26 8.78
CA ALA A 66 -6.73 5.25 9.81
C ALA A 66 -6.98 5.89 11.17
N THR A 67 -6.26 6.95 11.47
CA THR A 67 -6.46 7.66 12.73
C THR A 67 -7.86 8.21 12.82
N ALA A 68 -8.38 8.76 11.73
CA ALA A 68 -9.74 9.27 11.71
C ALA A 68 -10.76 8.17 11.96
N ALA A 69 -10.43 6.94 11.58
CA ALA A 69 -11.32 5.79 11.79
C ALA A 69 -10.99 5.04 13.08
N ASN A 70 -10.08 5.55 13.88
CA ASN A 70 -9.65 4.91 15.14
C ASN A 70 -9.02 3.56 14.89
N LEU A 71 -8.23 3.47 13.83
CA LEU A 71 -7.52 2.25 13.44
C LEU A 71 -6.04 2.52 13.31
N HIS A 72 -5.27 1.45 13.26
CA HIS A 72 -3.84 1.50 12.96
C HIS A 72 -3.63 0.78 11.64
N VAL A 73 -2.95 1.44 10.70
CA VAL A 73 -2.77 0.86 9.40
C VAL A 73 -1.28 0.74 9.08
N ARG A 74 -0.97 -0.33 8.40
CA ARG A 74 0.36 -0.53 7.84
C ARG A 74 0.18 -0.85 6.35
N VAL A 75 0.94 -0.18 5.51
CA VAL A 75 0.87 -0.39 4.07
C VAL A 75 2.19 -0.98 3.61
N ASP A 76 2.14 -2.19 3.11
CA ASP A 76 3.29 -2.85 2.51
C ASP A 76 3.14 -2.80 1.01
N ILE A 77 4.15 -2.28 0.33
CA ILE A 77 4.17 -2.23 -1.13
C ILE A 77 5.07 -3.35 -1.59
N LEU A 78 4.46 -4.31 -2.27
CA LEU A 78 5.16 -5.52 -2.69
C LEU A 78 5.29 -5.53 -4.19
N ASP A 79 6.47 -5.88 -4.69
CA ASP A 79 6.59 -6.09 -6.11
C ASP A 79 6.27 -7.55 -6.41
N TYR A 80 6.29 -7.86 -7.71
CA TYR A 80 5.91 -9.18 -8.15
C TYR A 80 6.83 -10.26 -7.58
N ASP A 81 8.11 -9.95 -7.50
CA ASP A 81 9.07 -10.91 -6.98
C ASP A 81 8.85 -11.18 -5.50
N GLU A 82 8.48 -10.16 -4.76
CA GLU A 82 8.25 -10.33 -3.33
C GLU A 82 7.01 -11.16 -3.05
N LEU A 83 6.05 -11.16 -3.94
CA LEU A 83 4.89 -12.01 -3.77
C LEU A 83 5.27 -13.48 -3.87
N ASN A 84 6.26 -13.80 -4.68
CA ASN A 84 6.66 -15.18 -4.92
C ASN A 84 7.70 -15.66 -3.93
N GLU A 85 8.30 -14.76 -3.19
CA GLU A 85 9.31 -15.12 -2.20
C GLU A 85 8.79 -14.89 -0.82
N THR A 86 9.21 -15.73 0.09
CA THR A 86 8.86 -15.55 1.46
C THR A 86 9.82 -14.64 2.20
N THR A 87 10.74 -14.06 1.49
CA THR A 87 11.72 -13.17 2.10
C THR A 87 11.04 -11.99 2.75
N PRO A 88 11.31 -11.72 4.01
CA PRO A 88 10.65 -10.62 4.71
C PRO A 88 11.21 -9.29 4.30
N ALA A 89 12.01 -9.11 3.58
CA ALA A 89 12.46 -7.85 3.13
C ALA A 89 12.76 -6.92 4.28
N SER A 90 12.79 -6.59 4.53
CA SER A 90 12.85 -5.75 5.13
C SER A 90 12.85 -4.70 5.65
N ASP A 91 12.73 -4.77 5.76
CA ASP A 91 12.71 -4.04 6.12
C ASP A 91 12.94 -3.17 6.62
N GLU A 92 13.12 -2.99 6.74
CA GLU A 92 13.46 -2.30 7.11
C GLU A 92 13.45 -1.31 7.29
N GLU A 93 13.35 -0.94 7.34
CA GLU A 93 13.56 -0.11 7.36
C GLU A 93 13.54 0.46 7.49
#